data_7701ac37716c845809bb260decf2cd02
#
_entry.id   7701ac37716c845809bb260decf2cd02
#
_cell.length_a   1.000
_cell.length_b   1.000
_cell.length_c   1.000
_cell.angle_alpha   90.00
_cell.angle_beta   90.00
_cell.angle_gamma   90.00
#
_symmetry.space_group_name_H-M   'P 1'
#
loop_
_entity.id
_entity.type
_entity.pdbx_description
1 polymer ?
#
loop_
_entity_poly.entity_id
_entity_poly.type
_entity_poly.pdbx_seq_one_letter_code
_entity_poly.pdbx_strand_id
1 'polypeptide(L)'
;MSVLLTNHFSFLQAKLFKDSFADTSENKYVFLAKIDSYGADDEDPATGTLTPTNRRDEEITLHDDILALKKVLPADVSFVTRFYEWTSGVIHNQYSDTVNLDTYRNTDTSSDSDNSYFVVTGSSGNNTSVSGIKYVYKCLDNNSGGASTVQPTSTSTAGTQPTRETADKYVWKYMYSISQTDWDKWVGTSGGWIPIQTLTTDDSTDQWDIQKNAVGGAVNHISGIANLTTSNHDDDVTLTGDGTGFTGTVNYVSDTERCIDVTNAGSGYTNVTAVNVAGVADATLSAVLSPKGGHGWDGVTELLGNYVMVLVNFVNDEAAEGGIYIDNDYRKVGIINVPNVKTTSLGVAGSSDTIDTDTNALVLGERADAMVKDQRIALKYDGITSITETELAADNAKDVTVTQSGTNATGKIVHVNTTTDLIYIIPDYSTTVFNHTGDLTATILDATETAQSVTISLDETTLVDYDIIRDTGNIIYIDNLDALESSPFYPVRASNQTDKIDLVIEF
;
A
#
# COMPACT_ATOMS: atom_id res chain seq x y z
N MET A 1 0.59 -12.59 -29.30
CA MET A 1 0.96 -11.18 -29.07
C MET A 1 0.61 -10.90 -27.61
N SER A 2 1.57 -10.78 -26.74
CA SER A 2 1.33 -10.24 -25.39
C SER A 2 1.15 -8.75 -25.53
N VAL A 3 0.00 -8.23 -25.17
CA VAL A 3 -0.22 -6.78 -25.08
C VAL A 3 0.45 -6.33 -23.79
N LEU A 4 1.58 -5.68 -23.88
CA LEU A 4 2.18 -4.97 -22.77
C LEU A 4 1.34 -3.73 -22.49
N LEU A 5 0.86 -3.62 -21.24
CA LEU A 5 0.29 -2.36 -20.78
C LEU A 5 1.39 -1.30 -20.81
N THR A 6 1.08 -0.13 -21.33
CA THR A 6 2.03 0.99 -21.28
C THR A 6 2.04 1.57 -19.87
N ASN A 7 3.18 2.07 -19.39
CA ASN A 7 3.29 2.72 -18.09
C ASN A 7 2.23 3.82 -17.91
N HIS A 8 1.93 4.57 -18.96
CA HIS A 8 0.88 5.59 -18.90
C HIS A 8 -0.49 5.03 -18.57
N PHE A 9 -0.82 3.84 -19.07
CA PHE A 9 -2.10 3.19 -18.76
C PHE A 9 -2.11 2.67 -17.31
N SER A 10 -1.01 2.12 -16.84
CA SER A 10 -0.84 1.69 -15.43
C SER A 10 -1.01 2.86 -14.46
N PHE A 11 -0.38 4.00 -14.73
CA PHE A 11 -0.59 5.21 -13.92
C PHE A 11 -2.04 5.69 -13.94
N LEU A 12 -2.72 5.62 -15.09
CA LEU A 12 -4.13 5.99 -15.17
C LEU A 12 -5.00 5.04 -14.34
N GLN A 13 -4.75 3.74 -14.40
CA GLN A 13 -5.47 2.76 -13.59
C GLN A 13 -5.23 2.97 -12.09
N ALA A 14 -3.98 3.14 -11.67
CA ALA A 14 -3.63 3.46 -10.30
C ALA A 14 -4.34 4.72 -9.80
N LYS A 15 -4.39 5.76 -10.66
CA LYS A 15 -5.08 7.00 -10.34
C LYS A 15 -6.59 6.80 -10.19
N LEU A 16 -7.23 6.11 -11.11
CA LEU A 16 -8.67 5.83 -11.05
C LEU A 16 -9.02 5.00 -9.81
N PHE A 17 -8.20 4.02 -9.49
CA PHE A 17 -8.37 3.22 -8.29
C PHE A 17 -8.25 4.07 -7.02
N LYS A 18 -7.18 4.85 -6.88
CA LYS A 18 -7.02 5.77 -5.74
C LYS A 18 -8.17 6.77 -5.62
N ASP A 19 -8.53 7.42 -6.74
CA ASP A 19 -9.59 8.43 -6.75
C ASP A 19 -10.96 7.83 -6.40
N SER A 20 -11.18 6.54 -6.66
CA SER A 20 -12.43 5.85 -6.32
C SER A 20 -12.71 5.76 -4.82
N PHE A 21 -11.70 5.92 -3.96
CA PHE A 21 -11.90 5.97 -2.51
C PHE A 21 -12.48 7.30 -2.01
N ALA A 22 -12.43 8.34 -2.83
CA ALA A 22 -13.06 9.62 -2.53
C ALA A 22 -14.56 9.66 -2.89
N ASP A 23 -15.07 8.65 -3.59
CA ASP A 23 -16.48 8.54 -3.93
C ASP A 23 -17.26 8.03 -2.72
N THR A 24 -18.08 8.92 -2.15
CA THR A 24 -18.90 8.60 -0.98
C THR A 24 -20.10 7.70 -1.28
N SER A 25 -20.44 7.52 -2.56
CA SER A 25 -21.48 6.59 -2.99
C SER A 25 -21.00 5.14 -3.06
N GLU A 26 -19.69 4.93 -3.10
CA GLU A 26 -19.04 3.62 -3.18
C GLU A 26 -18.07 3.43 -2.01
N ASN A 27 -18.58 3.21 -0.82
CA ASN A 27 -17.75 2.95 0.34
C ASN A 27 -16.96 1.64 0.18
N LYS A 28 -15.64 1.70 0.34
CA LYS A 28 -14.74 0.55 0.27
C LYS A 28 -14.23 0.19 1.66
N TYR A 29 -14.09 -1.10 1.89
CA TYR A 29 -13.64 -1.65 3.16
C TYR A 29 -12.50 -2.61 2.91
N VAL A 30 -11.49 -2.60 3.77
CA VAL A 30 -10.57 -3.72 3.90
C VAL A 30 -11.25 -4.75 4.78
N PHE A 31 -11.20 -6.02 4.37
CA PHE A 31 -11.71 -7.13 5.16
C PHE A 31 -10.57 -8.04 5.61
N LEU A 32 -10.80 -8.70 6.73
CA LEU A 32 -10.04 -9.85 7.21
C LEU A 32 -10.95 -11.06 7.14
N ALA A 33 -10.44 -12.16 6.60
CA ALA A 33 -11.20 -13.40 6.49
C ALA A 33 -10.41 -14.58 7.05
N LYS A 34 -11.14 -15.49 7.71
CA LYS A 34 -10.65 -16.79 8.13
C LYS A 34 -11.18 -17.80 7.13
N ILE A 35 -10.30 -18.60 6.58
CA ILE A 35 -10.67 -19.75 5.75
C ILE A 35 -10.60 -21.02 6.59
N ASP A 36 -11.31 -22.06 6.17
CA ASP A 36 -11.19 -23.37 6.79
C ASP A 36 -9.73 -23.83 6.85
N SER A 37 -9.42 -24.56 7.91
CA SER A 37 -8.08 -25.10 8.12
C SER A 37 -7.61 -25.92 6.92
N TYR A 38 -6.35 -25.78 6.56
CA TYR A 38 -5.76 -26.52 5.44
C TYR A 38 -5.51 -28.00 5.72
N GLY A 39 -5.91 -28.51 6.85
CA GLY A 39 -5.74 -29.91 7.27
C GLY A 39 -5.40 -29.99 8.76
N ALA A 40 -5.12 -31.18 9.25
CA ALA A 40 -4.92 -31.46 10.69
C ALA A 40 -3.79 -30.66 11.35
N ASP A 41 -2.92 -30.05 10.56
CA ASP A 41 -1.73 -29.37 11.08
C ASP A 41 -1.68 -27.86 10.73
N ASP A 42 -2.69 -27.30 10.08
CA ASP A 42 -2.74 -25.88 9.67
C ASP A 42 -1.46 -25.33 8.97
N GLU A 43 -0.50 -26.22 8.69
CA GLU A 43 0.85 -25.87 8.32
C GLU A 43 1.10 -25.77 6.81
N ASP A 44 0.13 -26.11 5.95
CA ASP A 44 0.46 -26.20 4.54
C ASP A 44 -0.54 -25.54 3.58
N PRO A 45 -0.41 -24.25 3.34
CA PRO A 45 -0.92 -23.67 2.11
C PRO A 45 -0.05 -24.03 0.89
N ALA A 46 1.12 -24.66 1.11
CA ALA A 46 2.12 -24.89 0.07
C ALA A 46 1.76 -25.99 -0.94
N THR A 47 0.79 -26.81 -0.67
CA THR A 47 0.41 -27.89 -1.60
C THR A 47 -0.48 -27.43 -2.76
N GLY A 48 -0.61 -26.14 -3.01
CA GLY A 48 -1.09 -25.63 -4.28
C GLY A 48 -2.57 -25.85 -4.59
N THR A 49 -3.36 -26.27 -3.63
CA THR A 49 -4.80 -26.52 -3.82
C THR A 49 -5.68 -25.30 -3.51
N LEU A 50 -5.08 -24.17 -3.22
CA LEU A 50 -5.78 -22.90 -3.02
C LEU A 50 -6.09 -22.13 -4.31
N THR A 51 -5.77 -22.69 -5.46
CA THR A 51 -6.38 -22.20 -6.69
C THR A 51 -7.81 -22.67 -6.70
N PRO A 52 -8.79 -21.80 -6.45
CA PRO A 52 -10.19 -22.17 -6.54
C PRO A 52 -10.43 -22.72 -7.93
N THR A 53 -11.15 -23.79 -8.02
CA THR A 53 -11.50 -24.42 -9.29
C THR A 53 -12.37 -23.50 -10.13
N ASN A 54 -13.02 -22.52 -9.51
CA ASN A 54 -13.61 -21.38 -10.18
C ASN A 54 -13.74 -20.19 -9.21
N ARG A 55 -13.59 -18.99 -9.75
CA ARG A 55 -13.63 -17.73 -9.02
C ARG A 55 -14.94 -17.51 -8.24
N ARG A 56 -16.05 -18.00 -8.75
CA ARG A 56 -17.35 -17.84 -8.11
C ARG A 56 -17.43 -18.58 -6.78
N ASP A 57 -16.90 -19.81 -6.74
CA ASP A 57 -16.89 -20.60 -5.51
C ASP A 57 -15.98 -19.96 -4.46
N GLU A 58 -14.86 -19.37 -4.88
CA GLU A 58 -13.98 -18.61 -3.99
C GLU A 58 -14.68 -17.37 -3.41
N GLU A 59 -15.38 -16.61 -4.25
CA GLU A 59 -16.10 -15.42 -3.81
C GLU A 59 -17.21 -15.77 -2.80
N ILE A 60 -17.95 -16.84 -3.03
CA ILE A 60 -19.02 -17.29 -2.12
C ILE A 60 -18.43 -17.73 -0.79
N THR A 61 -17.42 -18.59 -0.80
CA THR A 61 -16.75 -19.07 0.40
C THR A 61 -16.13 -17.91 1.19
N LEU A 62 -15.53 -16.97 0.48
CA LEU A 62 -14.90 -15.83 1.11
C LEU A 62 -15.90 -14.92 1.84
N HIS A 63 -17.08 -14.69 1.27
CA HIS A 63 -18.13 -13.91 1.94
C HIS A 63 -18.57 -14.57 3.27
N ASP A 64 -18.54 -15.89 3.33
CA ASP A 64 -18.86 -16.62 4.56
C ASP A 64 -17.76 -16.53 5.61
N ASP A 65 -16.52 -16.34 5.18
CA ASP A 65 -15.33 -16.35 6.03
C ASP A 65 -14.90 -14.96 6.51
N ILE A 66 -15.56 -13.88 6.08
CA ILE A 66 -15.23 -12.53 6.53
C ILE A 66 -15.44 -12.40 8.04
N LEU A 67 -14.36 -12.07 8.76
CA LEU A 67 -14.37 -11.82 10.19
C LEU A 67 -14.67 -10.36 10.53
N ALA A 68 -14.06 -9.45 9.79
CA ALA A 68 -14.13 -8.04 10.09
C ALA A 68 -13.97 -7.19 8.84
N LEU A 69 -14.60 -6.03 8.85
CA LEU A 69 -14.51 -4.98 7.83
C LEU A 69 -14.05 -3.68 8.47
N LYS A 70 -13.14 -2.99 7.81
CA LYS A 70 -12.79 -1.63 8.16
C LYS A 70 -12.92 -0.71 6.96
N LYS A 71 -13.68 0.37 7.11
CA LYS A 71 -13.82 1.40 6.07
C LYS A 71 -12.47 2.04 5.77
N VAL A 72 -12.19 2.19 4.49
CA VAL A 72 -11.01 2.91 4.01
C VAL A 72 -11.38 4.37 3.75
N LEU A 73 -10.65 5.27 4.38
CA LEU A 73 -10.79 6.69 4.13
C LEU A 73 -9.84 7.13 3.01
N PRO A 74 -10.15 8.21 2.26
CA PRO A 74 -9.25 8.72 1.22
C PRO A 74 -7.84 9.05 1.75
N ALA A 75 -7.73 9.44 3.02
CA ALA A 75 -6.46 9.70 3.69
C ALA A 75 -5.63 8.43 3.98
N ASP A 76 -6.23 7.25 3.87
CA ASP A 76 -5.58 5.97 4.08
C ASP A 76 -5.12 5.32 2.77
N VAL A 77 -5.18 6.07 1.67
CA VAL A 77 -4.77 5.60 0.33
C VAL A 77 -3.77 6.56 -0.27
N SER A 78 -2.61 6.04 -0.67
CA SER A 78 -1.55 6.84 -1.29
C SER A 78 -0.93 6.13 -2.48
N PHE A 79 -0.46 6.91 -3.47
CA PHE A 79 0.52 6.40 -4.41
C PHE A 79 1.81 6.12 -3.66
N VAL A 80 2.45 5.03 -4.00
CA VAL A 80 3.74 4.66 -3.42
C VAL A 80 4.72 4.24 -4.50
N THR A 81 6.00 4.36 -4.16
CA THR A 81 7.10 3.81 -4.95
C THR A 81 8.10 3.13 -4.02
N ARG A 82 9.04 2.35 -4.57
CA ARG A 82 10.08 1.69 -3.79
C ARG A 82 10.94 2.71 -3.04
N PHE A 83 11.34 2.35 -1.85
CA PHE A 83 12.27 3.13 -1.04
C PHE A 83 13.73 2.81 -1.44
N TYR A 84 14.48 3.85 -1.78
CA TYR A 84 15.91 3.76 -2.05
C TYR A 84 16.64 4.82 -1.21
N GLU A 85 17.41 4.37 -0.25
CA GLU A 85 18.20 5.28 0.58
C GLU A 85 19.47 5.72 -0.14
N TRP A 86 19.78 7.02 -0.10
CA TRP A 86 21.06 7.51 -0.59
C TRP A 86 22.20 6.98 0.30
N THR A 87 23.20 6.38 -0.32
CA THR A 87 24.38 5.86 0.36
C THR A 87 25.64 6.33 -0.35
N SER A 88 26.63 6.81 0.41
CA SER A 88 27.88 7.29 -0.15
C SER A 88 28.68 6.15 -0.81
N GLY A 89 29.20 6.40 -1.99
CA GLY A 89 30.00 5.44 -2.76
C GLY A 89 29.21 4.59 -3.73
N VAL A 90 27.89 4.72 -3.77
CA VAL A 90 26.99 4.01 -4.68
C VAL A 90 26.89 4.74 -6.02
N ILE A 91 26.77 3.98 -7.12
CA ILE A 91 26.49 4.49 -8.46
C ILE A 91 24.98 4.44 -8.66
N HIS A 92 24.35 5.62 -8.78
CA HIS A 92 22.93 5.72 -9.09
C HIS A 92 22.72 5.83 -10.60
N ASN A 93 21.62 5.27 -11.09
CA ASN A 93 21.19 5.51 -12.45
C ASN A 93 20.75 6.97 -12.62
N GLN A 94 20.83 7.47 -13.83
CA GLN A 94 20.28 8.77 -14.18
C GLN A 94 18.97 8.63 -14.92
N TYR A 95 18.13 9.65 -14.84
CA TYR A 95 16.92 9.74 -15.65
C TYR A 95 17.29 9.72 -17.14
N SER A 96 16.48 9.02 -17.93
CA SER A 96 16.56 8.98 -19.38
C SER A 96 15.15 9.05 -19.99
N ASP A 97 15.00 9.77 -21.08
CA ASP A 97 13.77 9.85 -21.86
C ASP A 97 13.63 8.70 -22.88
N THR A 98 14.69 7.95 -23.12
CA THR A 98 14.74 6.87 -24.11
C THR A 98 14.77 5.47 -23.50
N VAL A 99 15.06 5.35 -22.20
CA VAL A 99 15.09 4.08 -21.49
C VAL A 99 13.77 3.87 -20.76
N ASN A 100 13.23 2.66 -20.80
CA ASN A 100 12.13 2.30 -19.91
C ASN A 100 12.61 2.32 -18.47
N LEU A 101 12.14 3.27 -17.67
CA LEU A 101 12.56 3.47 -16.29
C LEU A 101 12.20 2.28 -15.38
N ASP A 102 11.24 1.43 -15.79
CA ASP A 102 10.94 0.19 -15.06
C ASP A 102 12.13 -0.76 -15.00
N THR A 103 13.06 -0.68 -15.95
CA THR A 103 14.29 -1.46 -15.92
C THR A 103 15.21 -1.09 -14.75
N TYR A 104 15.00 0.06 -14.14
CA TYR A 104 15.72 0.53 -12.95
C TYR A 104 15.04 0.13 -11.64
N ARG A 105 13.93 -0.60 -11.72
CA ARG A 105 13.35 -1.23 -10.53
C ARG A 105 14.18 -2.44 -10.17
N ASN A 106 14.81 -2.39 -9.02
CA ASN A 106 15.43 -3.60 -8.49
C ASN A 106 14.32 -4.56 -8.04
N THR A 107 14.31 -5.76 -8.61
CA THR A 107 13.44 -6.85 -8.18
C THR A 107 14.06 -7.65 -7.03
N ASP A 108 15.33 -7.41 -6.71
CA ASP A 108 16.05 -8.06 -5.61
C ASP A 108 16.04 -7.15 -4.38
N THR A 109 15.37 -7.59 -3.34
CA THR A 109 15.24 -6.87 -2.06
C THR A 109 16.52 -6.87 -1.22
N SER A 110 17.59 -7.50 -1.68
CA SER A 110 18.85 -7.64 -0.92
C SER A 110 19.88 -6.53 -1.17
N SER A 111 19.67 -5.65 -2.19
CA SER A 111 20.59 -4.55 -2.51
C SER A 111 19.85 -3.34 -3.13
N ASP A 112 18.98 -2.73 -2.35
CA ASP A 112 18.02 -1.72 -2.82
C ASP A 112 18.61 -0.38 -3.30
N SER A 113 19.91 -0.13 -3.10
CA SER A 113 20.52 1.16 -3.41
C SER A 113 21.12 1.27 -4.82
N ASP A 114 21.44 0.15 -5.47
CA ASP A 114 22.42 0.17 -6.57
C ASP A 114 21.85 0.52 -7.94
N ASN A 115 20.55 0.61 -8.14
CA ASN A 115 19.99 0.79 -9.48
C ASN A 115 18.92 1.88 -9.64
N SER A 116 18.60 2.62 -8.58
CA SER A 116 17.56 3.64 -8.69
C SER A 116 18.08 4.95 -9.27
N TYR A 117 17.24 5.64 -10.03
CA TYR A 117 17.48 7.01 -10.50
C TYR A 117 16.86 8.07 -9.59
N PHE A 118 16.35 7.69 -8.43
CA PHE A 118 15.92 8.58 -7.37
C PHE A 118 16.28 7.99 -6.00
N VAL A 119 16.45 8.85 -5.03
CA VAL A 119 16.88 8.47 -3.69
C VAL A 119 16.14 9.26 -2.63
N VAL A 120 16.12 8.72 -1.41
CA VAL A 120 15.64 9.39 -0.20
C VAL A 120 16.83 9.73 0.68
N THR A 121 16.83 10.93 1.25
CA THR A 121 17.83 11.37 2.23
C THR A 121 17.19 11.67 3.57
N GLY A 122 17.98 11.66 4.65
CA GLY A 122 17.48 11.98 5.99
C GLY A 122 16.88 10.79 6.76
N SER A 123 16.87 9.57 6.17
CA SER A 123 16.34 8.37 6.83
C SER A 123 17.29 7.80 7.87
N SER A 124 18.60 7.83 7.62
CA SER A 124 19.62 7.23 8.48
C SER A 124 20.32 8.19 9.46
N GLY A 125 19.74 9.37 9.70
CA GLY A 125 20.33 10.35 10.63
C GLY A 125 21.53 11.13 10.10
N ASN A 126 21.94 10.89 8.86
CA ASN A 126 23.07 11.56 8.24
C ASN A 126 22.73 12.98 7.76
N ASN A 127 21.45 13.33 7.67
CA ASN A 127 21.02 14.68 7.35
C ASN A 127 20.56 15.41 8.62
N THR A 128 21.37 16.33 9.08
CA THR A 128 21.13 17.08 10.33
C THR A 128 20.27 18.34 10.13
N SER A 129 19.76 18.61 8.93
CA SER A 129 19.20 19.90 8.60
C SER A 129 17.82 20.16 9.20
N VAL A 130 16.95 19.14 9.28
CA VAL A 130 15.65 19.27 9.96
C VAL A 130 15.27 17.90 10.54
N SER A 131 15.10 17.85 11.86
CA SER A 131 14.67 16.62 12.53
C SER A 131 13.32 16.15 12.01
N GLY A 132 13.29 14.93 11.49
CA GLY A 132 12.05 14.25 11.12
C GLY A 132 11.60 14.39 9.65
N ILE A 133 12.18 15.27 8.84
CA ILE A 133 11.82 15.39 7.42
C ILE A 133 12.77 14.56 6.56
N LYS A 134 12.20 13.84 5.57
CA LYS A 134 12.93 13.11 4.54
C LYS A 134 12.76 13.82 3.21
N TYR A 135 13.78 13.77 2.37
CA TYR A 135 13.79 14.46 1.08
C TYR A 135 13.99 13.47 -0.05
N VAL A 136 13.23 13.63 -1.12
CA VAL A 136 13.30 12.78 -2.32
C VAL A 136 13.95 13.54 -3.44
N TYR A 137 14.99 12.96 -4.03
CA TYR A 137 15.77 13.54 -5.13
C TYR A 137 15.79 12.60 -6.33
N LYS A 138 15.67 13.17 -7.53
CA LYS A 138 15.83 12.48 -8.81
C LYS A 138 17.20 12.80 -9.41
N CYS A 139 17.93 11.78 -9.82
CA CYS A 139 19.23 11.93 -10.48
C CYS A 139 19.04 12.34 -11.95
N LEU A 140 19.54 13.49 -12.33
CA LEU A 140 19.53 13.96 -13.71
C LEU A 140 20.83 13.68 -14.44
N ASP A 141 21.97 13.63 -13.71
CA ASP A 141 23.29 13.31 -14.25
C ASP A 141 24.10 12.58 -13.18
N ASN A 142 24.64 11.42 -13.51
CA ASN A 142 25.41 10.57 -12.61
C ASN A 142 26.93 10.59 -12.91
N ASN A 143 27.42 11.66 -13.53
CA ASN A 143 28.83 11.79 -13.90
C ASN A 143 29.37 10.58 -14.71
N SER A 144 28.64 10.19 -15.76
CA SER A 144 28.99 9.04 -16.61
C SER A 144 29.20 7.70 -15.87
N GLY A 145 28.45 7.49 -14.79
CA GLY A 145 28.52 6.26 -13.96
C GLY A 145 29.57 6.36 -12.85
N GLY A 146 29.96 7.54 -12.43
CA GLY A 146 30.78 7.74 -11.24
C GLY A 146 30.00 7.47 -9.95
N ALA A 147 30.71 7.14 -8.86
CA ALA A 147 30.07 6.95 -7.55
C ALA A 147 29.63 8.28 -6.94
N SER A 148 28.43 8.33 -6.36
CA SER A 148 27.96 9.48 -5.59
C SER A 148 28.61 9.50 -4.22
N THR A 149 29.26 10.62 -3.88
CA THR A 149 29.95 10.80 -2.60
C THR A 149 29.45 12.02 -1.81
N VAL A 150 28.62 12.85 -2.42
CA VAL A 150 28.03 14.03 -1.82
C VAL A 150 26.51 13.85 -1.72
N GLN A 151 25.99 13.81 -0.50
CA GLN A 151 24.56 13.69 -0.26
C GLN A 151 23.83 14.95 -0.77
N PRO A 152 22.76 14.81 -1.58
CA PRO A 152 21.95 15.94 -1.98
C PRO A 152 21.22 16.55 -0.77
N THR A 153 21.27 17.86 -0.63
CA THR A 153 20.64 18.59 0.48
C THR A 153 19.85 19.81 0.03
N SER A 154 20.03 20.25 -1.22
CA SER A 154 19.41 21.49 -1.71
C SER A 154 17.94 21.27 -2.07
N THR A 155 17.05 22.02 -1.45
CA THR A 155 15.62 22.12 -1.80
C THR A 155 15.32 23.36 -2.63
N SER A 156 16.31 23.87 -3.38
CA SER A 156 16.17 25.12 -4.15
C SER A 156 14.99 25.08 -5.10
N THR A 157 14.06 26.01 -4.89
CA THR A 157 12.82 26.19 -5.66
C THR A 157 12.95 27.25 -6.75
N ALA A 158 14.07 27.96 -6.79
CA ALA A 158 14.27 29.18 -7.58
C ALA A 158 14.37 28.92 -9.09
N GLY A 159 13.47 28.21 -9.73
CA GLY A 159 13.33 28.11 -11.20
C GLY A 159 14.61 27.86 -12.01
N THR A 160 15.74 27.84 -11.31
CA THR A 160 17.07 27.65 -11.85
C THR A 160 17.37 26.16 -11.97
N GLN A 161 18.23 25.84 -12.88
CA GLN A 161 18.72 24.49 -13.10
C GLN A 161 19.22 23.86 -11.79
N PRO A 162 19.00 22.56 -11.58
CA PRO A 162 19.67 21.84 -10.50
C PRO A 162 21.18 22.07 -10.59
N THR A 163 21.79 22.38 -9.47
CA THR A 163 23.23 22.67 -9.43
C THR A 163 24.00 21.35 -9.44
N ARG A 164 25.06 21.29 -10.27
CA ARG A 164 25.99 20.18 -10.27
C ARG A 164 26.83 20.20 -9.00
N GLU A 165 26.90 19.08 -8.30
CA GLU A 165 27.78 18.94 -7.15
C GLU A 165 29.26 19.04 -7.56
N THR A 166 30.05 19.74 -6.78
CA THR A 166 31.44 20.04 -7.16
C THR A 166 32.38 18.85 -6.97
N ALA A 167 32.10 17.98 -6.01
CA ALA A 167 32.98 16.88 -5.65
C ALA A 167 32.73 15.61 -6.46
N ASP A 168 31.46 15.17 -6.63
CA ASP A 168 31.13 13.95 -7.35
C ASP A 168 30.47 14.20 -8.72
N LYS A 169 30.23 15.47 -9.06
CA LYS A 169 29.65 15.91 -10.33
C LYS A 169 28.21 15.43 -10.60
N TYR A 170 27.54 14.86 -9.60
CA TYR A 170 26.13 14.52 -9.73
C TYR A 170 25.26 15.76 -9.87
N VAL A 171 24.13 15.59 -10.57
CA VAL A 171 23.07 16.59 -10.66
C VAL A 171 21.78 16.00 -10.13
N TRP A 172 21.35 16.49 -8.97
CA TRP A 172 20.15 16.05 -8.29
C TRP A 172 19.04 17.08 -8.41
N LYS A 173 17.82 16.64 -8.73
CA LYS A 173 16.61 17.46 -8.70
C LYS A 173 15.80 17.10 -7.45
N TYR A 174 15.58 18.07 -6.58
CA TYR A 174 14.63 17.93 -5.48
C TYR A 174 13.23 17.73 -6.04
N MET A 175 12.49 16.74 -5.50
CA MET A 175 11.14 16.39 -5.92
C MET A 175 10.11 16.81 -4.88
N TYR A 176 10.21 16.29 -3.66
CA TYR A 176 9.32 16.60 -2.53
C TYR A 176 9.93 16.16 -1.20
N SER A 177 9.25 16.55 -0.12
CA SER A 177 9.60 16.13 1.24
C SER A 177 8.52 15.23 1.82
N ILE A 178 8.92 14.29 2.66
CA ILE A 178 8.03 13.43 3.44
C ILE A 178 8.15 13.87 4.90
N SER A 179 7.02 14.26 5.51
CA SER A 179 6.97 14.62 6.93
C SER A 179 7.24 13.41 7.82
N GLN A 180 7.63 13.63 9.08
CA GLN A 180 7.79 12.51 10.02
C GLN A 180 6.47 11.76 10.22
N THR A 181 5.34 12.46 10.25
CA THR A 181 4.01 11.85 10.38
C THR A 181 3.70 10.93 9.20
N ASP A 182 3.97 11.40 7.96
CA ASP A 182 3.76 10.56 6.77
C ASP A 182 4.75 9.41 6.72
N TRP A 183 5.99 9.64 7.16
CA TRP A 183 6.99 8.58 7.28
C TRP A 183 6.53 7.47 8.22
N ASP A 184 6.09 7.84 9.43
CA ASP A 184 5.63 6.88 10.44
C ASP A 184 4.36 6.15 9.97
N LYS A 185 3.48 6.85 9.23
CA LYS A 185 2.26 6.27 8.68
C LYS A 185 2.54 5.28 7.56
N TRP A 186 3.30 5.68 6.54
CA TRP A 186 3.40 4.95 5.27
C TRP A 186 4.63 4.05 5.16
N VAL A 187 5.76 4.44 5.72
CA VAL A 187 7.01 3.68 5.57
C VAL A 187 7.18 2.69 6.72
N GLY A 188 6.87 3.11 7.95
CA GLY A 188 6.94 2.26 9.14
C GLY A 188 8.32 1.66 9.38
N THR A 189 8.37 0.55 10.11
CA THR A 189 9.61 -0.17 10.46
C THR A 189 10.05 -1.19 9.40
N SER A 190 9.15 -1.62 8.55
CA SER A 190 9.43 -2.65 7.52
C SER A 190 10.03 -2.08 6.25
N GLY A 191 10.05 -0.77 6.08
CA GLY A 191 10.65 0.01 4.99
C GLY A 191 10.54 -0.66 3.61
N GLY A 192 10.37 -0.10 2.57
CA GLY A 192 10.29 -0.75 1.24
C GLY A 192 9.49 0.11 0.28
N TRP A 193 8.62 0.93 0.84
CA TRP A 193 7.76 1.82 0.07
C TRP A 193 7.76 3.22 0.69
N ILE A 194 7.71 4.24 -0.16
CA ILE A 194 7.53 5.64 0.23
C ILE A 194 6.30 6.22 -0.44
N PRO A 195 5.54 7.09 0.25
CA PRO A 195 4.40 7.76 -0.36
C PRO A 195 4.87 8.78 -1.39
N ILE A 196 4.15 8.88 -2.51
CA ILE A 196 4.35 9.93 -3.49
C ILE A 196 3.26 10.97 -3.30
N GLN A 197 3.70 12.20 -3.05
CA GLN A 197 2.80 13.33 -2.89
C GLN A 197 2.77 14.15 -4.18
N THR A 198 1.55 14.50 -4.62
CA THR A 198 1.31 15.45 -5.70
C THR A 198 0.31 16.47 -5.18
N LEU A 199 0.68 17.73 -5.21
CA LEU A 199 -0.16 18.83 -4.74
C LEU A 199 -1.09 19.29 -5.86
N THR A 200 -2.33 19.58 -5.52
CA THR A 200 -3.33 20.11 -6.45
C THR A 200 -3.57 21.61 -6.25
N THR A 201 -3.12 22.13 -5.13
CA THR A 201 -3.27 23.54 -4.75
C THR A 201 -1.99 24.05 -4.09
N ASP A 202 -1.81 25.36 -4.12
CA ASP A 202 -0.69 26.04 -3.46
C ASP A 202 -0.82 25.89 -1.93
N ASP A 203 0.14 25.19 -1.36
CA ASP A 203 0.29 25.01 0.09
C ASP A 203 1.48 25.78 0.68
N SER A 204 2.11 26.63 -0.15
CA SER A 204 3.28 27.43 0.18
C SER A 204 4.52 26.61 0.55
N THR A 205 4.61 25.35 0.09
CA THR A 205 5.79 24.51 0.27
C THR A 205 6.74 24.57 -0.93
N ASP A 206 8.00 24.18 -0.70
CA ASP A 206 9.00 24.02 -1.76
C ASP A 206 8.52 23.04 -2.84
N GLN A 207 7.75 22.03 -2.46
CA GLN A 207 7.17 21.07 -3.40
C GLN A 207 6.22 21.75 -4.38
N TRP A 208 5.32 22.63 -3.91
CA TRP A 208 4.43 23.38 -4.80
C TRP A 208 5.20 24.22 -5.79
N ASP A 209 6.24 24.92 -5.31
CA ASP A 209 7.08 25.75 -6.18
C ASP A 209 7.83 24.91 -7.22
N ILE A 210 8.30 23.72 -6.88
CA ILE A 210 8.89 22.77 -7.83
C ILE A 210 7.88 22.34 -8.90
N GLN A 211 6.68 21.97 -8.50
CA GLN A 211 5.62 21.58 -9.44
C GLN A 211 5.21 22.72 -10.36
N LYS A 212 4.98 23.91 -9.82
CA LYS A 212 4.55 25.09 -10.56
C LYS A 212 5.60 25.60 -11.53
N ASN A 213 6.88 25.51 -11.16
CA ASN A 213 8.00 26.00 -11.97
C ASN A 213 8.62 24.91 -12.86
N ALA A 214 8.02 23.74 -12.95
CA ALA A 214 8.46 22.71 -13.87
C ALA A 214 8.30 23.17 -15.32
N VAL A 215 9.30 22.90 -16.15
CA VAL A 215 9.36 23.37 -17.54
C VAL A 215 9.32 22.18 -18.48
N GLY A 216 8.24 22.05 -19.23
CA GLY A 216 8.10 21.02 -20.24
C GLY A 216 9.05 21.23 -21.42
N GLY A 217 9.67 20.14 -21.88
CA GLY A 217 10.65 20.16 -22.95
C GLY A 217 11.94 20.90 -22.58
N ALA A 218 12.33 20.85 -21.32
CA ALA A 218 13.65 21.29 -20.86
C ALA A 218 14.69 20.20 -21.10
N VAL A 219 15.94 20.58 -21.37
CA VAL A 219 17.10 19.69 -21.53
C VAL A 219 18.05 19.93 -20.37
N ASN A 220 18.04 19.05 -19.40
CA ASN A 220 18.86 19.20 -18.20
C ASN A 220 20.15 18.37 -18.24
N HIS A 221 20.26 17.46 -19.20
CA HIS A 221 21.41 16.60 -19.36
C HIS A 221 21.72 16.34 -20.83
N ILE A 222 23.01 16.27 -21.16
CA ILE A 222 23.52 15.83 -22.47
C ILE A 222 24.37 14.57 -22.23
N SER A 223 23.99 13.48 -22.85
CA SER A 223 24.73 12.20 -22.81
C SER A 223 25.70 12.09 -23.99
N GLY A 224 26.51 11.00 -23.97
CA GLY A 224 27.45 10.70 -25.07
C GLY A 224 28.73 11.52 -25.08
N ILE A 225 29.10 12.11 -23.94
CA ILE A 225 30.23 13.05 -23.77
C ILE A 225 31.62 12.41 -23.89
N ALA A 226 31.72 11.11 -24.18
CA ALA A 226 33.00 10.39 -24.23
C ALA A 226 34.02 10.94 -25.24
N ASN A 227 33.57 11.67 -26.24
CA ASN A 227 34.42 12.26 -27.29
C ASN A 227 34.83 13.69 -27.02
N LEU A 228 34.40 14.29 -25.90
CA LEU A 228 34.90 15.60 -25.50
C LEU A 228 36.36 15.51 -25.08
N THR A 229 37.15 16.48 -25.46
CA THR A 229 38.59 16.58 -25.22
C THR A 229 38.96 17.92 -24.58
N THR A 230 40.21 18.07 -24.17
CA THR A 230 40.73 19.33 -23.61
C THR A 230 40.52 20.55 -24.52
N SER A 231 40.51 20.34 -25.85
CA SER A 231 40.26 21.43 -26.79
C SER A 231 38.81 21.96 -26.78
N ASN A 232 37.89 21.21 -26.17
CA ASN A 232 36.49 21.59 -26.08
C ASN A 232 36.17 22.30 -24.74
N HIS A 233 37.13 22.43 -23.83
CA HIS A 233 36.89 23.11 -22.55
C HIS A 233 36.44 24.54 -22.80
N ASP A 234 35.39 24.99 -22.13
CA ASP A 234 34.70 26.27 -22.31
C ASP A 234 34.00 26.50 -23.66
N ASP A 235 33.92 25.47 -24.54
CA ASP A 235 33.11 25.60 -25.76
C ASP A 235 31.61 25.69 -25.42
N ASP A 236 30.92 26.56 -26.16
CA ASP A 236 29.50 26.70 -26.08
C ASP A 236 28.79 25.43 -26.63
N VAL A 237 27.74 25.02 -25.93
CA VAL A 237 26.84 23.94 -26.36
C VAL A 237 25.52 24.55 -26.79
N THR A 238 25.09 24.21 -27.99
CA THR A 238 23.79 24.62 -28.55
C THR A 238 23.01 23.44 -29.08
N LEU A 239 21.69 23.57 -29.12
CA LEU A 239 20.80 22.53 -29.64
C LEU A 239 20.15 22.97 -30.96
N THR A 240 20.00 21.99 -31.86
CA THR A 240 19.12 22.11 -33.03
C THR A 240 17.89 21.25 -32.77
N GLY A 241 16.72 21.88 -32.71
CA GLY A 241 15.45 21.22 -32.37
C GLY A 241 14.28 22.17 -32.52
N ASP A 242 13.14 21.76 -32.03
CA ASP A 242 11.87 22.51 -32.10
C ASP A 242 11.63 23.43 -30.88
N GLY A 243 12.42 23.30 -29.82
CA GLY A 243 12.38 24.16 -28.63
C GLY A 243 13.34 25.37 -28.74
N THR A 244 13.43 26.13 -27.65
CA THR A 244 14.23 27.36 -27.60
C THR A 244 14.92 27.56 -26.24
N GLY A 245 15.97 28.37 -26.24
CA GLY A 245 16.55 28.94 -25.02
C GLY A 245 17.57 28.05 -24.31
N PHE A 246 17.94 26.89 -24.83
CA PHE A 246 18.99 26.08 -24.25
C PHE A 246 20.35 26.76 -24.36
N THR A 247 21.12 26.76 -23.28
CA THR A 247 22.55 27.16 -23.25
C THR A 247 23.33 26.30 -22.29
N GLY A 248 24.52 25.91 -22.68
CA GLY A 248 25.45 25.15 -21.83
C GLY A 248 26.89 25.34 -22.29
N THR A 249 27.82 24.91 -21.46
CA THR A 249 29.26 24.93 -21.74
C THR A 249 29.90 23.61 -21.41
N VAL A 250 30.93 23.25 -22.18
CA VAL A 250 31.72 22.07 -21.90
C VAL A 250 32.67 22.33 -20.74
N ASN A 251 32.61 21.47 -19.73
CA ASN A 251 33.58 21.47 -18.64
C ASN A 251 34.42 20.20 -18.74
N TYR A 252 35.66 20.35 -19.18
CA TYR A 252 36.60 19.26 -19.34
C TYR A 252 37.84 19.45 -18.48
N VAL A 253 38.08 18.58 -17.54
CA VAL A 253 39.27 18.54 -16.69
C VAL A 253 40.17 17.35 -17.10
N SER A 254 39.58 16.18 -17.34
CA SER A 254 40.26 14.97 -17.76
C SER A 254 39.29 14.00 -18.46
N ASP A 255 39.78 12.90 -19.01
CA ASP A 255 38.95 11.86 -19.62
C ASP A 255 37.95 11.21 -18.65
N THR A 256 38.21 11.28 -17.37
CA THR A 256 37.33 10.79 -16.31
C THR A 256 36.56 11.90 -15.58
N GLU A 257 36.86 13.16 -15.90
CA GLU A 257 36.23 14.32 -15.30
C GLU A 257 35.83 15.32 -16.39
N ARG A 258 34.69 15.06 -17.00
CA ARG A 258 34.11 15.90 -18.06
C ARG A 258 32.60 15.89 -17.95
N CYS A 259 31.95 17.01 -18.24
CA CYS A 259 30.50 17.16 -18.27
C CYS A 259 30.10 18.36 -19.16
N ILE A 260 28.82 18.50 -19.37
CA ILE A 260 28.23 19.72 -19.93
C ILE A 260 27.50 20.42 -18.80
N ASP A 261 27.94 21.64 -18.48
CA ASP A 261 27.27 22.49 -17.51
C ASP A 261 26.12 23.20 -18.22
N VAL A 262 24.89 22.78 -17.92
CA VAL A 262 23.68 23.39 -18.46
C VAL A 262 23.37 24.65 -17.68
N THR A 263 23.52 25.79 -18.32
CA THR A 263 23.25 27.13 -17.71
C THR A 263 21.79 27.54 -17.90
N ASN A 264 21.14 27.09 -18.99
CA ASN A 264 19.70 27.21 -19.21
C ASN A 264 19.22 25.98 -19.95
N ALA A 265 18.23 25.26 -19.38
CA ALA A 265 17.69 24.05 -19.99
C ALA A 265 16.77 24.30 -21.19
N GLY A 266 16.43 25.55 -21.45
CA GLY A 266 15.46 25.90 -22.47
C GLY A 266 14.05 25.39 -22.18
N SER A 267 13.19 25.39 -23.17
CA SER A 267 11.80 24.95 -23.07
C SER A 267 11.22 24.55 -24.44
N GLY A 268 10.15 23.74 -24.37
CA GLY A 268 9.34 23.41 -25.53
C GLY A 268 9.99 22.42 -26.50
N TYR A 269 11.12 21.80 -26.16
CA TYR A 269 11.70 20.74 -26.97
C TYR A 269 10.82 19.48 -26.89
N THR A 270 10.41 19.00 -28.03
CA THR A 270 9.82 17.66 -28.20
C THR A 270 10.73 16.77 -29.05
N ASN A 271 11.65 17.38 -29.77
CA ASN A 271 12.67 16.69 -30.54
C ASN A 271 13.94 17.54 -30.64
N VAL A 272 15.08 16.94 -30.35
CA VAL A 272 16.42 17.52 -30.57
C VAL A 272 17.12 16.69 -31.63
N THR A 273 17.42 17.30 -32.76
CA THR A 273 18.05 16.61 -33.91
C THR A 273 19.57 16.65 -33.88
N ALA A 274 20.16 17.63 -33.21
CA ALA A 274 21.60 17.71 -33.02
C ALA A 274 21.97 18.48 -31.73
N VAL A 275 23.06 18.06 -31.10
CA VAL A 275 23.76 18.79 -30.04
C VAL A 275 25.09 19.28 -30.66
N ASN A 276 25.29 20.59 -30.71
CA ASN A 276 26.40 21.17 -31.42
C ASN A 276 27.45 21.65 -30.42
N VAL A 277 28.69 21.15 -30.57
CA VAL A 277 29.90 21.59 -29.88
C VAL A 277 31.01 21.73 -30.95
N ALA A 278 31.80 22.77 -30.89
CA ALA A 278 32.86 23.01 -31.87
C ALA A 278 33.84 21.84 -31.95
N GLY A 279 34.05 21.30 -33.15
CA GLY A 279 35.01 20.19 -33.38
C GLY A 279 34.55 18.81 -32.92
N VAL A 280 33.36 18.65 -32.41
CA VAL A 280 32.77 17.37 -32.02
C VAL A 280 31.72 16.96 -33.05
N ALA A 281 31.73 15.68 -33.44
CA ALA A 281 30.73 15.18 -34.39
C ALA A 281 29.34 15.08 -33.70
N ASP A 282 28.32 15.67 -34.31
CA ASP A 282 26.97 15.75 -33.77
C ASP A 282 26.33 14.41 -33.39
N ALA A 283 26.73 13.32 -34.06
CA ALA A 283 26.16 11.98 -33.85
C ALA A 283 26.58 11.32 -32.50
N THR A 284 27.46 11.92 -31.73
CA THR A 284 27.97 11.34 -30.47
C THR A 284 27.30 11.91 -29.24
N LEU A 285 26.73 13.11 -29.34
CA LEU A 285 26.07 13.79 -28.25
C LEU A 285 24.54 13.65 -28.40
N SER A 286 23.85 13.42 -27.30
CA SER A 286 22.40 13.29 -27.26
C SER A 286 21.79 14.06 -26.11
N ALA A 287 20.80 14.89 -26.41
CA ALA A 287 20.05 15.61 -25.40
C ALA A 287 19.03 14.68 -24.72
N VAL A 288 18.95 14.76 -23.42
CA VAL A 288 17.93 14.06 -22.62
C VAL A 288 16.80 15.04 -22.31
N LEU A 289 15.61 14.75 -22.84
CA LEU A 289 14.43 15.59 -22.68
C LEU A 289 13.77 15.37 -21.29
N SER A 290 13.26 16.42 -20.71
CA SER A 290 12.44 16.31 -19.51
C SER A 290 11.15 15.56 -19.80
N PRO A 291 10.52 14.93 -18.78
CA PRO A 291 9.20 14.32 -18.94
C PRO A 291 8.16 15.37 -19.32
N LYS A 292 7.00 14.89 -19.78
CA LYS A 292 5.87 15.78 -20.09
C LYS A 292 5.52 16.64 -18.87
N GLY A 293 5.48 17.95 -19.03
CA GLY A 293 5.28 18.90 -17.94
C GLY A 293 6.57 19.39 -17.29
N GLY A 294 7.69 18.71 -17.47
CA GLY A 294 8.98 19.05 -16.86
C GLY A 294 9.34 18.20 -15.67
N HIS A 295 10.59 18.28 -15.25
CA HIS A 295 11.06 17.62 -14.04
C HIS A 295 10.42 18.23 -12.79
N GLY A 296 9.78 17.41 -11.97
CA GLY A 296 9.07 17.81 -10.75
C GLY A 296 7.60 18.14 -10.95
N TRP A 297 7.09 18.07 -12.19
CA TRP A 297 5.67 18.34 -12.49
C TRP A 297 4.73 17.31 -11.86
N ASP A 298 5.02 16.03 -12.03
CA ASP A 298 4.18 14.93 -11.56
C ASP A 298 5.04 13.80 -10.96
N GLY A 299 5.15 13.81 -9.64
CA GLY A 299 5.93 12.81 -8.91
C GLY A 299 5.46 11.38 -9.16
N VAL A 300 4.17 11.16 -9.43
CA VAL A 300 3.61 9.82 -9.66
C VAL A 300 4.19 9.20 -10.94
N THR A 301 4.12 9.92 -12.05
CA THR A 301 4.67 9.41 -13.32
C THR A 301 6.18 9.42 -13.37
N GLU A 302 6.81 10.38 -12.67
CA GLU A 302 8.25 10.56 -12.69
C GLU A 302 9.02 9.61 -11.77
N LEU A 303 8.38 9.04 -10.75
CA LEU A 303 8.99 8.13 -9.76
C LEU A 303 8.38 6.73 -9.79
N LEU A 304 7.77 6.34 -10.91
CA LEU A 304 7.18 5.01 -11.10
C LEU A 304 6.09 4.67 -10.07
N GLY A 305 5.20 5.63 -9.82
CA GLY A 305 4.12 5.52 -8.84
C GLY A 305 2.86 4.81 -9.37
N ASN A 306 3.01 3.69 -10.06
CA ASN A 306 1.90 2.83 -10.47
C ASN A 306 1.49 1.83 -9.39
N TYR A 307 1.96 2.02 -8.16
CA TYR A 307 1.53 1.28 -6.98
C TYR A 307 0.62 2.16 -6.12
N VAL A 308 -0.43 1.55 -5.59
CA VAL A 308 -1.31 2.19 -4.61
C VAL A 308 -1.26 1.40 -3.32
N MET A 309 -0.93 2.07 -2.23
CA MET A 309 -0.98 1.50 -0.88
C MET A 309 -2.28 1.90 -0.20
N VAL A 310 -2.97 0.92 0.32
CA VAL A 310 -4.13 1.07 1.20
C VAL A 310 -3.71 0.64 2.59
N LEU A 311 -3.84 1.55 3.56
CA LEU A 311 -3.40 1.33 4.93
C LEU A 311 -4.59 1.39 5.87
N VAL A 312 -4.79 0.33 6.67
CA VAL A 312 -5.79 0.30 7.73
C VAL A 312 -5.23 -0.30 9.01
N ASN A 313 -5.72 0.15 10.14
CA ASN A 313 -5.36 -0.40 11.44
C ASN A 313 -6.60 -1.04 12.07
N PHE A 314 -6.52 -2.32 12.41
CA PHE A 314 -7.51 -3.00 13.21
C PHE A 314 -7.04 -2.99 14.66
N VAL A 315 -7.75 -2.22 15.48
CA VAL A 315 -7.46 -2.11 16.91
C VAL A 315 -8.24 -3.20 17.65
N ASN A 316 -7.58 -3.89 18.55
CA ASN A 316 -8.25 -4.81 19.43
C ASN A 316 -8.71 -4.09 20.69
N ASP A 317 -10.00 -3.86 20.78
CA ASP A 317 -10.64 -3.40 22.02
C ASP A 317 -11.96 -4.17 22.17
N GLU A 318 -11.95 -5.19 23.01
CA GLU A 318 -13.16 -5.96 23.31
C GLU A 318 -14.23 -5.14 24.02
N ALA A 319 -13.82 -4.05 24.70
CA ALA A 319 -14.71 -3.17 25.43
C ALA A 319 -15.22 -2.00 24.60
N ALA A 320 -14.50 -1.65 23.53
CA ALA A 320 -14.90 -0.60 22.59
C ALA A 320 -15.52 -1.22 21.35
N GLU A 321 -16.53 -0.55 20.85
CA GLU A 321 -17.12 -0.89 19.57
C GLU A 321 -16.07 -0.87 18.46
N GLY A 322 -15.96 -1.96 17.72
CA GLY A 322 -15.08 -2.06 16.56
C GLY A 322 -13.78 -2.82 16.79
N GLY A 323 -13.58 -3.46 17.93
CA GLY A 323 -12.48 -4.40 18.12
C GLY A 323 -12.74 -5.76 17.46
N ILE A 324 -11.69 -6.39 16.98
CA ILE A 324 -11.72 -7.81 16.59
C ILE A 324 -11.35 -8.62 17.83
N TYR A 325 -12.07 -9.71 18.07
CA TYR A 325 -11.79 -10.55 19.23
C TYR A 325 -10.38 -11.16 19.17
N ILE A 326 -9.80 -11.31 20.35
CA ILE A 326 -8.51 -11.98 20.53
C ILE A 326 -8.61 -13.46 20.18
N ASP A 327 -7.48 -14.08 19.97
CA ASP A 327 -7.34 -15.50 19.67
C ASP A 327 -7.96 -15.97 18.35
N ASN A 328 -8.38 -15.06 17.49
CA ASN A 328 -8.73 -15.36 16.11
C ASN A 328 -7.55 -15.11 15.19
N ASP A 329 -7.28 -16.05 14.33
CA ASP A 329 -6.39 -15.90 13.19
C ASP A 329 -7.17 -15.48 11.96
N TYR A 330 -6.49 -14.85 11.02
CA TYR A 330 -7.02 -14.55 9.71
C TYR A 330 -5.97 -14.88 8.65
N ARG A 331 -6.41 -15.27 7.47
CA ARG A 331 -5.55 -15.82 6.42
C ARG A 331 -5.70 -15.11 5.09
N LYS A 332 -6.79 -14.40 4.90
CA LYS A 332 -7.04 -13.58 3.72
C LYS A 332 -7.31 -12.15 4.12
N VAL A 333 -6.81 -11.27 3.29
CA VAL A 333 -7.06 -9.83 3.38
C VAL A 333 -7.50 -9.36 2.01
N GLY A 334 -8.44 -8.44 1.95
CA GLY A 334 -8.88 -7.92 0.66
C GLY A 334 -9.66 -6.64 0.78
N ILE A 335 -10.17 -6.18 -0.36
CA ILE A 335 -11.00 -4.98 -0.45
C ILE A 335 -12.36 -5.37 -1.01
N ILE A 336 -13.40 -4.97 -0.30
CA ILE A 336 -14.80 -5.13 -0.71
C ILE A 336 -15.45 -3.75 -0.91
N ASN A 337 -16.24 -3.61 -1.95
CA ASN A 337 -16.98 -2.40 -2.29
C ASN A 337 -18.44 -2.55 -1.91
N VAL A 338 -18.99 -1.55 -1.22
CA VAL A 338 -20.42 -1.42 -0.86
C VAL A 338 -21.03 -2.69 -0.22
N PRO A 339 -20.44 -3.26 0.85
CA PRO A 339 -21.12 -4.30 1.61
C PRO A 339 -22.30 -3.71 2.37
N ASN A 340 -23.37 -4.47 2.54
CA ASN A 340 -24.48 -4.06 3.38
C ASN A 340 -24.22 -4.47 4.84
N VAL A 341 -24.47 -3.57 5.76
CA VAL A 341 -24.21 -3.76 7.19
C VAL A 341 -25.44 -3.37 8.00
N LYS A 342 -25.76 -4.12 9.03
CA LYS A 342 -26.84 -3.78 9.95
C LYS A 342 -26.33 -2.83 11.04
N THR A 343 -27.10 -1.80 11.37
CA THR A 343 -26.72 -0.80 12.38
C THR A 343 -27.31 -1.07 13.76
N THR A 344 -28.19 -2.04 13.91
CA THR A 344 -29.02 -2.19 15.12
C THR A 344 -28.53 -3.25 16.08
N SER A 345 -27.53 -3.99 15.74
CA SER A 345 -27.04 -5.07 16.58
C SER A 345 -25.97 -4.60 17.54
N LEU A 346 -26.01 -5.11 18.75
CA LEU A 346 -25.00 -5.00 19.78
C LEU A 346 -24.80 -3.65 20.46
N GLY A 347 -25.90 -2.90 20.66
CA GLY A 347 -25.90 -1.84 21.67
C GLY A 347 -24.95 -0.67 21.41
N VAL A 348 -24.69 -0.35 20.16
CA VAL A 348 -23.96 0.85 19.77
C VAL A 348 -24.78 2.10 20.12
N ALA A 349 -24.87 2.40 21.41
CA ALA A 349 -25.51 3.61 21.87
C ALA A 349 -24.67 4.81 21.42
N GLY A 350 -25.17 5.57 20.44
CA GLY A 350 -24.54 6.79 19.96
C GLY A 350 -23.90 6.70 18.58
N SER A 351 -24.06 5.62 17.86
CA SER A 351 -23.67 5.54 16.45
C SER A 351 -24.54 6.48 15.61
N SER A 352 -23.93 7.41 14.91
CA SER A 352 -24.59 8.22 13.87
C SER A 352 -24.70 7.48 12.53
N ASP A 353 -24.33 6.20 12.51
CA ASP A 353 -24.37 5.39 11.32
C ASP A 353 -25.84 5.07 10.98
N THR A 354 -26.20 5.28 9.73
CA THR A 354 -27.54 4.98 9.21
C THR A 354 -27.43 3.96 8.10
N ILE A 355 -28.41 3.06 8.03
CA ILE A 355 -28.56 2.22 6.84
C ILE A 355 -29.30 3.04 5.80
N ASP A 356 -28.75 3.12 4.59
CA ASP A 356 -29.49 3.62 3.44
C ASP A 356 -30.65 2.66 3.17
N THR A 357 -31.87 3.16 3.32
CA THR A 357 -33.10 2.36 3.19
C THR A 357 -33.34 1.87 1.77
N ASP A 358 -32.72 2.49 0.77
CA ASP A 358 -32.88 2.11 -0.64
C ASP A 358 -31.87 1.03 -1.07
N THR A 359 -30.66 1.06 -0.48
CA THR A 359 -29.57 0.14 -0.86
C THR A 359 -29.16 -0.82 0.24
N ASN A 360 -29.68 -0.66 1.46
CA ASN A 360 -29.20 -1.33 2.68
C ASN A 360 -27.68 -1.16 2.92
N ALA A 361 -27.08 -0.16 2.29
CA ALA A 361 -25.68 0.14 2.49
C ALA A 361 -25.46 0.93 3.78
N LEU A 362 -24.43 0.61 4.53
CA LEU A 362 -24.05 1.41 5.69
C LEU A 362 -23.54 2.76 5.21
N VAL A 363 -24.31 3.81 5.48
CA VAL A 363 -23.81 5.19 5.39
C VAL A 363 -23.17 5.52 6.72
N LEU A 364 -21.84 5.42 6.78
CA LEU A 364 -21.11 5.83 7.96
C LEU A 364 -21.25 7.34 8.12
N GLY A 365 -21.80 7.77 9.26
CA GLY A 365 -21.82 9.16 9.65
C GLY A 365 -20.41 9.73 9.85
N GLU A 366 -20.30 10.85 10.52
CA GLU A 366 -19.04 11.61 10.71
C GLU A 366 -17.96 10.89 11.58
N ARG A 367 -18.05 9.59 11.81
CA ARG A 367 -17.03 8.88 12.54
C ARG A 367 -15.77 8.80 11.70
N ALA A 368 -14.76 9.56 12.13
CA ALA A 368 -13.40 9.49 11.59
C ALA A 368 -12.76 8.10 11.81
N ASP A 369 -13.21 7.40 12.84
CA ASP A 369 -12.74 6.06 13.16
C ASP A 369 -13.60 5.05 12.40
N ALA A 370 -13.06 4.52 11.33
CA ALA A 370 -13.69 3.47 10.58
C ALA A 370 -14.09 2.32 11.53
N MET A 371 -15.38 2.03 11.57
CA MET A 371 -15.87 0.95 12.40
C MET A 371 -15.38 -0.38 11.88
N VAL A 372 -14.92 -1.23 12.78
CA VAL A 372 -14.75 -2.65 12.49
C VAL A 372 -16.12 -3.29 12.68
N LYS A 373 -16.63 -3.90 11.63
CA LYS A 373 -17.85 -4.71 11.69
C LYS A 373 -17.47 -6.16 11.43
N ASP A 374 -18.01 -7.05 12.21
CA ASP A 374 -17.76 -8.47 12.04
C ASP A 374 -19.04 -9.22 11.63
N GLN A 375 -18.86 -10.36 11.03
CA GLN A 375 -19.92 -11.21 10.51
C GLN A 375 -20.47 -12.17 11.54
N ARG A 376 -19.89 -12.19 12.72
CA ARG A 376 -20.26 -13.11 13.79
C ARG A 376 -21.63 -12.75 14.34
N ILE A 377 -22.32 -13.77 14.75
CA ILE A 377 -23.44 -13.65 15.66
C ILE A 377 -22.97 -13.89 17.08
N ALA A 378 -23.52 -13.18 18.04
CA ALA A 378 -23.33 -13.48 19.46
C ALA A 378 -24.63 -14.02 20.05
N LEU A 379 -24.55 -15.16 20.66
CA LEU A 379 -25.67 -15.78 21.37
C LEU A 379 -25.31 -15.87 22.86
N LYS A 380 -26.22 -15.49 23.72
CA LYS A 380 -26.03 -15.64 25.14
C LYS A 380 -26.39 -17.05 25.57
N TYR A 381 -25.52 -17.69 26.32
CA TYR A 381 -25.76 -19.00 26.90
C TYR A 381 -26.00 -18.90 28.42
N ASP A 382 -26.73 -19.84 28.97
CA ASP A 382 -27.03 -19.96 30.40
C ASP A 382 -26.70 -21.33 31.00
N GLY A 383 -26.20 -22.24 30.18
CA GLY A 383 -25.81 -23.58 30.63
C GLY A 383 -24.94 -24.34 29.66
N ILE A 384 -24.04 -25.17 30.17
CA ILE A 384 -23.16 -26.04 29.39
C ILE A 384 -23.15 -27.42 30.02
N THR A 385 -23.18 -28.45 29.20
CA THR A 385 -23.07 -29.83 29.65
C THR A 385 -21.82 -30.51 29.12
N SER A 386 -21.28 -31.44 29.88
CA SER A 386 -20.16 -32.33 29.51
C SER A 386 -18.75 -31.69 29.55
N ILE A 387 -18.64 -30.37 29.50
CA ILE A 387 -17.38 -29.61 29.65
C ILE A 387 -17.62 -28.42 30.56
N THR A 388 -16.54 -27.79 31.01
CA THR A 388 -16.55 -26.55 31.78
C THR A 388 -16.56 -25.33 30.86
N GLU A 389 -16.95 -24.16 31.39
CA GLU A 389 -16.82 -22.88 30.66
C GLU A 389 -15.39 -22.57 30.22
N THR A 390 -14.41 -22.92 31.06
CA THR A 390 -12.99 -22.77 30.73
C THR A 390 -12.59 -23.62 29.52
N GLU A 391 -13.12 -24.81 29.40
CA GLU A 391 -12.87 -25.68 28.26
C GLU A 391 -13.62 -25.20 27.01
N LEU A 392 -14.82 -24.64 27.16
CA LEU A 392 -15.55 -24.02 26.05
C LEU A 392 -14.83 -22.77 25.51
N ALA A 393 -14.16 -22.01 26.39
CA ALA A 393 -13.38 -20.83 26.03
C ALA A 393 -11.94 -21.15 25.58
N ALA A 394 -11.52 -22.41 25.67
CA ALA A 394 -10.18 -22.83 25.25
C ALA A 394 -10.06 -22.96 23.71
N ASP A 395 -8.83 -23.00 23.26
CA ASP A 395 -8.53 -23.10 21.81
C ASP A 395 -9.16 -24.33 21.15
N ASN A 396 -9.32 -25.43 21.86
CA ASN A 396 -9.96 -26.66 21.32
C ASN A 396 -11.43 -26.48 20.96
N ALA A 397 -12.11 -25.44 21.43
CA ALA A 397 -13.48 -25.12 21.04
C ALA A 397 -13.56 -24.19 19.84
N LYS A 398 -12.47 -23.50 19.49
CA LYS A 398 -12.42 -22.65 18.31
C LYS A 398 -12.50 -23.50 17.04
N ASP A 399 -13.14 -22.95 16.02
CA ASP A 399 -13.41 -23.63 14.74
C ASP A 399 -14.27 -24.90 14.82
N VAL A 400 -14.75 -25.24 15.99
CA VAL A 400 -15.68 -26.35 16.15
C VAL A 400 -17.04 -25.98 15.58
N THR A 401 -17.57 -26.83 14.75
CA THR A 401 -18.93 -26.68 14.20
C THR A 401 -19.98 -26.89 15.28
N VAL A 402 -20.86 -25.90 15.43
CA VAL A 402 -22.06 -26.01 16.25
C VAL A 402 -23.30 -26.15 15.37
N THR A 403 -24.28 -26.87 15.87
CA THR A 403 -25.58 -27.01 15.24
C THR A 403 -26.66 -26.59 16.23
N GLN A 404 -27.57 -25.71 15.81
CA GLN A 404 -28.70 -25.29 16.64
C GLN A 404 -29.88 -26.23 16.49
N SER A 405 -30.43 -26.69 17.61
CA SER A 405 -31.62 -27.52 17.62
C SER A 405 -32.86 -26.71 17.21
N GLY A 406 -33.74 -27.29 16.44
CA GLY A 406 -34.95 -26.64 15.94
C GLY A 406 -34.78 -25.92 14.61
N THR A 407 -33.73 -25.11 14.42
CA THR A 407 -33.43 -24.45 13.15
C THR A 407 -32.55 -25.28 12.23
N ASN A 408 -31.72 -26.15 12.80
CA ASN A 408 -30.61 -26.83 12.12
C ASN A 408 -29.58 -25.87 11.50
N ALA A 409 -29.51 -24.62 12.01
CA ALA A 409 -28.45 -23.68 11.64
C ALA A 409 -27.10 -24.23 12.10
N THR A 410 -26.09 -24.10 11.26
CA THR A 410 -24.72 -24.52 11.55
C THR A 410 -23.77 -23.34 11.44
N GLY A 411 -22.66 -23.42 12.15
CA GLY A 411 -21.62 -22.38 12.14
C GLY A 411 -20.43 -22.80 13.00
N LYS A 412 -19.40 -21.97 13.01
CA LYS A 412 -18.17 -22.24 13.76
C LYS A 412 -18.02 -21.33 14.95
N ILE A 413 -17.60 -21.87 16.09
CA ILE A 413 -17.26 -21.08 17.27
C ILE A 413 -15.96 -20.33 16.96
N VAL A 414 -15.97 -19.01 17.13
CA VAL A 414 -14.76 -18.18 16.96
C VAL A 414 -14.28 -17.60 18.27
N HIS A 415 -15.17 -17.34 19.22
CA HIS A 415 -14.82 -16.85 20.53
C HIS A 415 -15.90 -17.13 21.57
N VAL A 416 -15.51 -17.24 22.82
CA VAL A 416 -16.43 -17.35 23.97
C VAL A 416 -15.99 -16.38 25.04
N ASN A 417 -16.89 -15.48 25.44
CA ASN A 417 -16.67 -14.55 26.52
C ASN A 417 -17.38 -15.05 27.79
N THR A 418 -16.63 -15.64 28.70
CA THR A 418 -17.15 -16.20 29.95
C THR A 418 -17.57 -15.16 31.00
N THR A 419 -17.24 -13.88 30.78
CA THR A 419 -17.67 -12.79 31.68
C THR A 419 -19.08 -12.31 31.36
N THR A 420 -19.43 -12.35 30.08
CA THR A 420 -20.76 -11.90 29.57
C THR A 420 -21.66 -13.05 29.16
N ASP A 421 -21.16 -14.28 29.23
CA ASP A 421 -21.83 -15.50 28.78
C ASP A 421 -22.21 -15.47 27.30
N LEU A 422 -21.34 -14.89 26.46
CA LEU A 422 -21.57 -14.77 25.02
C LEU A 422 -20.69 -15.77 24.27
N ILE A 423 -21.32 -16.52 23.36
CA ILE A 423 -20.64 -17.34 22.37
C ILE A 423 -20.78 -16.68 21.00
N TYR A 424 -19.65 -16.48 20.33
CA TYR A 424 -19.58 -15.87 19.02
C TYR A 424 -19.39 -16.95 17.97
N ILE A 425 -20.24 -16.91 16.95
CA ILE A 425 -20.33 -17.95 15.92
C ILE A 425 -20.30 -17.26 14.56
N ILE A 426 -19.47 -17.74 13.65
CA ILE A 426 -19.61 -17.45 12.22
C ILE A 426 -20.60 -18.47 11.67
N PRO A 427 -21.79 -18.03 11.23
CA PRO A 427 -22.78 -18.95 10.68
C PRO A 427 -22.29 -19.52 9.33
N ASP A 428 -22.55 -20.79 9.07
CA ASP A 428 -22.33 -21.36 7.75
C ASP A 428 -23.29 -20.75 6.72
N TYR A 429 -22.88 -20.81 5.45
CA TYR A 429 -23.71 -20.43 4.33
C TYR A 429 -24.87 -21.42 4.15
N SER A 430 -25.92 -21.25 4.92
CA SER A 430 -27.13 -22.06 4.84
C SER A 430 -28.37 -21.19 4.78
N THR A 431 -29.45 -21.74 4.30
CA THR A 431 -30.77 -21.11 4.29
C THR A 431 -31.37 -20.96 5.68
N THR A 432 -30.76 -21.57 6.68
CA THR A 432 -31.20 -21.57 8.08
C THR A 432 -30.41 -20.54 8.90
N VAL A 433 -31.13 -19.77 9.68
CA VAL A 433 -30.56 -18.66 10.48
C VAL A 433 -30.62 -19.08 11.96
N PHE A 434 -29.54 -18.79 12.69
CA PHE A 434 -29.54 -18.92 14.14
C PHE A 434 -30.59 -17.99 14.76
N ASN A 435 -31.17 -18.44 15.85
CA ASN A 435 -32.06 -17.64 16.68
C ASN A 435 -31.67 -17.81 18.16
N HIS A 436 -32.38 -17.15 19.06
CA HIS A 436 -32.15 -17.22 20.50
C HIS A 436 -32.84 -18.40 21.20
N THR A 437 -33.54 -19.26 20.46
CA THR A 437 -34.23 -20.40 21.01
C THR A 437 -33.64 -21.69 20.50
N GLY A 438 -33.50 -22.65 21.37
CA GLY A 438 -32.97 -23.95 21.05
C GLY A 438 -31.46 -24.07 21.29
N ASP A 439 -31.10 -25.18 21.92
CA ASP A 439 -29.72 -25.42 22.35
C ASP A 439 -28.74 -25.58 21.17
N LEU A 440 -27.49 -25.20 21.38
CA LEU A 440 -26.38 -25.51 20.45
C LEU A 440 -25.79 -26.87 20.85
N THR A 441 -25.44 -27.67 19.85
CA THR A 441 -24.74 -28.95 20.03
C THR A 441 -23.43 -28.95 19.27
N ALA A 442 -22.38 -29.46 19.89
CA ALA A 442 -21.04 -29.51 19.31
C ALA A 442 -20.28 -30.76 19.83
N THR A 443 -19.20 -31.11 19.14
CA THR A 443 -18.22 -32.10 19.65
C THR A 443 -16.94 -31.34 19.97
N ILE A 444 -16.62 -31.19 21.25
CA ILE A 444 -15.46 -30.39 21.71
C ILE A 444 -14.52 -31.33 22.49
N LEU A 445 -13.22 -31.12 22.33
CA LEU A 445 -12.20 -31.82 23.11
C LEU A 445 -12.13 -31.21 24.52
N ASP A 446 -12.21 -32.08 25.54
CA ASP A 446 -11.99 -31.67 26.92
C ASP A 446 -10.47 -31.42 27.21
N ALA A 447 -10.15 -31.03 28.44
CA ALA A 447 -8.77 -30.82 28.88
C ALA A 447 -7.86 -32.06 28.80
N THR A 448 -8.44 -33.22 28.57
CA THR A 448 -7.73 -34.51 28.39
C THR A 448 -7.67 -34.94 26.93
N GLU A 449 -8.01 -34.05 26.01
CA GLU A 449 -8.10 -34.33 24.55
C GLU A 449 -9.12 -35.42 24.18
N THR A 450 -10.14 -35.62 25.03
CA THR A 450 -11.22 -36.56 24.76
C THR A 450 -12.43 -35.83 24.18
N ALA A 451 -12.94 -36.33 23.07
CA ALA A 451 -14.10 -35.76 22.40
C ALA A 451 -15.37 -35.90 23.26
N GLN A 452 -15.97 -34.80 23.62
CA GLN A 452 -17.22 -34.72 24.38
C GLN A 452 -18.36 -34.21 23.49
N SER A 453 -19.52 -34.81 23.63
CA SER A 453 -20.75 -34.27 23.04
C SER A 453 -21.29 -33.20 23.98
N VAL A 454 -21.17 -31.94 23.56
CA VAL A 454 -21.51 -30.78 24.35
C VAL A 454 -22.86 -30.22 23.93
N THR A 455 -23.68 -29.85 24.91
CA THR A 455 -24.89 -29.07 24.70
C THR A 455 -24.73 -27.76 25.43
N ILE A 456 -24.96 -26.65 24.69
CA ILE A 456 -24.88 -25.27 25.19
C ILE A 456 -26.32 -24.75 25.16
N SER A 457 -26.90 -24.51 26.33
CA SER A 457 -28.25 -23.96 26.44
C SER A 457 -28.22 -22.47 26.29
N LEU A 458 -29.11 -21.90 25.48
CA LEU A 458 -29.18 -20.47 25.19
C LEU A 458 -30.12 -19.75 26.15
N ASP A 459 -29.74 -18.53 26.53
CA ASP A 459 -30.67 -17.60 27.20
C ASP A 459 -31.68 -17.09 26.17
N GLU A 460 -32.87 -17.63 26.20
CA GLU A 460 -33.95 -17.33 25.24
C GLU A 460 -34.45 -15.89 25.28
N THR A 461 -33.97 -15.08 26.23
CA THR A 461 -34.39 -13.68 26.41
C THR A 461 -33.54 -12.67 25.66
N THR A 462 -32.31 -13.06 25.22
CA THR A 462 -31.33 -12.15 24.62
C THR A 462 -31.09 -12.52 23.16
N LEU A 463 -31.56 -11.65 22.27
CA LEU A 463 -31.28 -11.76 20.84
C LEU A 463 -30.13 -10.84 20.47
N VAL A 464 -29.10 -11.41 19.88
CA VAL A 464 -27.97 -10.65 19.31
C VAL A 464 -27.88 -10.98 17.83
N ASP A 465 -27.93 -9.96 17.01
CA ASP A 465 -27.95 -10.08 15.54
C ASP A 465 -26.54 -9.83 14.98
N TYR A 466 -26.26 -10.24 13.76
CA TYR A 466 -24.98 -10.03 13.08
C TYR A 466 -24.94 -8.66 12.36
N ASP A 467 -23.76 -8.11 12.24
CA ASP A 467 -23.54 -6.77 11.70
C ASP A 467 -23.45 -6.73 10.17
N ILE A 468 -22.87 -7.74 9.54
CA ILE A 468 -22.67 -7.78 8.09
C ILE A 468 -23.78 -8.63 7.45
N ILE A 469 -24.38 -8.11 6.37
CA ILE A 469 -25.30 -8.88 5.57
C ILE A 469 -24.49 -9.69 4.57
N ARG A 470 -24.56 -10.99 4.66
CA ARG A 470 -23.86 -11.94 3.79
C ARG A 470 -24.20 -11.72 2.33
N ASP A 471 -23.29 -12.11 1.47
CA ASP A 471 -23.41 -12.07 0.01
C ASP A 471 -23.67 -10.66 -0.55
N THR A 472 -23.29 -9.66 0.18
CA THR A 472 -23.43 -8.26 -0.27
C THR A 472 -22.08 -7.62 -0.46
N GLY A 473 -21.99 -6.73 -1.43
CA GLY A 473 -20.75 -6.06 -1.84
C GLY A 473 -19.99 -6.84 -2.91
N ASN A 474 -19.12 -6.14 -3.59
CA ASN A 474 -18.26 -6.69 -4.64
C ASN A 474 -16.82 -6.76 -4.14
N ILE A 475 -16.26 -7.96 -4.10
CA ILE A 475 -14.85 -8.14 -3.78
C ILE A 475 -14.03 -7.70 -4.97
N ILE A 476 -13.18 -6.69 -4.77
CA ILE A 476 -12.36 -6.09 -5.83
C ILE A 476 -10.88 -6.48 -5.75
N TYR A 477 -10.42 -6.91 -4.59
CA TYR A 477 -9.05 -7.37 -4.36
C TYR A 477 -9.02 -8.41 -3.25
N ILE A 478 -8.20 -9.43 -3.43
CA ILE A 478 -7.94 -10.48 -2.43
C ILE A 478 -6.46 -10.79 -2.45
N ASP A 479 -5.87 -10.92 -1.29
CA ASP A 479 -4.53 -11.46 -1.10
C ASP A 479 -4.54 -12.50 0.01
N ASN A 480 -3.73 -13.54 -0.18
CA ASN A 480 -3.47 -14.50 0.87
C ASN A 480 -2.28 -13.99 1.68
N LEU A 481 -2.38 -14.06 2.99
CA LEU A 481 -1.21 -13.88 3.83
C LEU A 481 -0.32 -15.10 3.58
N ASP A 482 0.67 -14.92 2.71
CA ASP A 482 1.62 -15.98 2.41
C ASP A 482 2.33 -16.39 3.69
N ALA A 483 2.27 -17.68 3.99
CA ALA A 483 3.23 -18.28 4.87
C ALA A 483 4.61 -18.01 4.27
N LEU A 484 5.44 -17.23 4.95
CA LEU A 484 6.86 -17.15 4.64
C LEU A 484 7.39 -18.57 4.49
N GLU A 485 8.13 -18.88 3.44
CA GLU A 485 8.58 -20.20 2.98
C GLU A 485 9.15 -21.15 4.07
N SER A 486 9.35 -20.70 5.30
CA SER A 486 9.93 -21.47 6.38
C SER A 486 9.13 -21.52 7.68
N SER A 487 8.02 -20.81 7.79
CA SER A 487 7.13 -20.88 8.96
C SER A 487 5.77 -20.27 8.60
N PRO A 488 4.69 -21.04 8.59
CA PRO A 488 3.37 -20.48 8.42
C PRO A 488 3.08 -19.54 9.59
N PHE A 489 3.09 -18.24 9.31
CA PHE A 489 2.75 -17.22 10.30
C PHE A 489 1.33 -16.76 10.04
N TYR A 490 0.42 -17.25 10.83
CA TYR A 490 -0.92 -16.70 10.94
C TYR A 490 -0.93 -15.75 12.15
N PRO A 491 -1.31 -14.49 11.96
CA PRO A 491 -1.39 -13.60 13.11
C PRO A 491 -2.52 -14.08 14.04
N VAL A 492 -2.12 -14.58 15.19
CA VAL A 492 -3.03 -14.85 16.31
C VAL A 492 -3.07 -13.60 17.19
N ARG A 493 -4.24 -13.02 17.33
CA ARG A 493 -4.38 -11.72 17.97
C ARG A 493 -4.34 -11.83 19.50
N ALA A 494 -3.46 -11.03 20.12
CA ALA A 494 -3.38 -10.86 21.57
C ALA A 494 -4.32 -9.74 22.05
N SER A 495 -4.61 -9.71 23.35
CA SER A 495 -5.59 -8.80 23.98
C SER A 495 -5.33 -7.30 23.82
N ASN A 496 -4.16 -6.90 23.36
CA ASN A 496 -3.79 -5.49 23.16
C ASN A 496 -3.11 -5.27 21.80
N GLN A 497 -3.31 -6.17 20.86
CA GLN A 497 -2.68 -6.11 19.55
C GLN A 497 -3.44 -5.18 18.62
N THR A 498 -2.69 -4.35 17.91
CA THR A 498 -3.18 -3.61 16.75
C THR A 498 -2.55 -4.21 15.52
N ASP A 499 -3.36 -4.59 14.55
CA ASP A 499 -2.88 -5.07 13.26
C ASP A 499 -2.88 -3.93 12.27
N LYS A 500 -1.70 -3.62 11.76
CA LYS A 500 -1.52 -2.69 10.66
C LYS A 500 -1.49 -3.48 9.36
N ILE A 501 -2.45 -3.23 8.49
CA ILE A 501 -2.55 -3.87 7.18
C ILE A 501 -2.13 -2.86 6.11
N ASP A 502 -1.06 -3.18 5.42
CA ASP A 502 -0.50 -2.39 4.31
C ASP A 502 -0.69 -3.20 3.01
N LEU A 503 -1.74 -2.90 2.26
CA LEU A 503 -1.97 -3.52 0.95
C LEU A 503 -1.32 -2.67 -0.14
N VAL A 504 -0.34 -3.22 -0.84
CA VAL A 504 0.32 -2.57 -1.98
C VAL A 504 -0.10 -3.26 -3.26
N ILE A 505 -0.86 -2.54 -4.07
CA ILE A 505 -1.44 -3.05 -5.33
C ILE A 505 -0.70 -2.43 -6.50
N GLU A 506 -0.15 -3.27 -7.37
CA GLU A 506 0.51 -2.89 -8.62
C GLU A 506 -0.51 -2.84 -9.76
N PHE A 507 -0.41 -1.81 -10.63
CA PHE A 507 -1.27 -1.58 -11.79
C PHE A 507 -0.50 -1.64 -13.10
#